data_de6c50fe4b06b1ee25931e2f6b759040
#
_entry.id   de6c50fe4b06b1ee25931e2f6b759040
#
_cell.length_a   1.000
_cell.length_b   1.000
_cell.length_c   1.000
_cell.angle_alpha   90.00
_cell.angle_beta   90.00
_cell.angle_gamma   90.00
#
_symmetry.space_group_name_H-M   'P 1'
#
loop_
_entity.id
_entity.type
_entity.pdbx_description
1 polymer ?
#
loop_
_entity_poly.entity_id
_entity_poly.type
_entity_poly.pdbx_seq_one_letter_code
_entity_poly.pdbx_strand_id
1 'polypeptide(L)' 'MKGDILKKFGKRVQELRLKKGITSQMALAHKANLDRTYIGGTERGERNIALKNIEKIAIALDVKVEDLFKE' A
#
# COMPACT_ATOMS: atom_id res chain seq x y z
N MET A 1 19.89 -3.04 5.01
CA MET A 1 18.77 -2.49 4.93
C MET A 1 18.35 -1.47 3.95
N LYS A 2 19.20 -1.10 3.06
CA LYS A 2 18.79 -0.19 2.03
C LYS A 2 17.67 -0.75 1.22
N GLY A 3 16.63 0.03 1.00
CA GLY A 3 15.47 -0.37 0.23
C GLY A 3 14.50 -1.26 0.97
N ASP A 4 14.90 -1.76 2.12
CA ASP A 4 14.06 -2.70 2.86
C ASP A 4 12.76 -2.08 3.31
N ILE A 5 12.77 -0.81 3.71
CA ILE A 5 11.55 -0.18 4.19
C ILE A 5 10.50 -0.10 3.08
N LEU A 6 10.93 0.15 1.84
CA LEU A 6 10.01 0.22 0.73
C LEU A 6 9.42 -1.15 0.42
N LYS A 7 10.27 -2.18 0.46
CA LYS A 7 9.79 -3.53 0.19
C LYS A 7 8.90 -4.05 1.30
N LYS A 8 9.27 -3.79 2.55
CA LYS A 8 8.45 -4.20 3.68
C LYS A 8 7.09 -3.52 3.63
N PHE A 9 7.09 -2.22 3.37
CA PHE A 9 5.84 -1.48 3.28
C PHE A 9 4.98 -2.01 2.15
N GLY A 10 5.57 -2.22 0.99
CA GLY A 10 4.83 -2.70 -0.17
C GLY A 10 4.22 -4.07 0.07
N LYS A 11 5.01 -4.96 0.67
CA LYS A 11 4.52 -6.29 1.00
C LYS A 11 3.37 -6.23 1.99
N ARG A 12 3.49 -5.35 2.98
CA ARG A 12 2.43 -5.19 3.97
C ARG A 12 1.15 -4.68 3.35
N VAL A 13 1.27 -3.71 2.42
CA VAL A 13 0.11 -3.21 1.69
C VAL A 13 -0.58 -4.35 0.95
N GLN A 14 0.20 -5.17 0.26
CA GLN A 14 -0.36 -6.29 -0.47
C GLN A 14 -1.05 -7.28 0.47
N GLU A 15 -0.42 -7.61 1.59
CA GLU A 15 -1.00 -8.53 2.57
C GLU A 15 -2.34 -8.02 3.08
N LEU A 16 -2.37 -6.74 3.46
CA LEU A 16 -3.60 -6.16 3.98
C LEU A 16 -4.67 -6.05 2.90
N ARG A 17 -4.26 -5.74 1.68
CA ARG A 17 -5.20 -5.68 0.57
C ARG A 17 -5.90 -7.02 0.39
N LEU A 18 -5.13 -8.09 0.33
CA LEU A 18 -5.69 -9.42 0.16
C LEU A 18 -6.53 -9.84 1.35
N LYS A 19 -6.05 -9.51 2.55
CA LYS A 19 -6.77 -9.85 3.77
C LYS A 19 -8.13 -9.16 3.83
N LYS A 20 -8.21 -7.95 3.28
CA LYS A 20 -9.46 -7.20 3.27
C LYS A 20 -10.36 -7.58 2.10
N GLY A 21 -9.96 -8.55 1.30
CA GLY A 21 -10.77 -9.00 0.18
C GLY A 21 -10.67 -8.13 -1.06
N ILE A 22 -9.71 -7.21 -1.08
CA ILE A 22 -9.50 -6.37 -2.26
C ILE A 22 -8.57 -7.12 -3.20
N THR A 23 -9.15 -7.79 -4.20
CA THR A 23 -8.44 -8.81 -4.95
C THR A 23 -7.50 -8.28 -6.03
N SER A 24 -7.56 -7.00 -6.37
CA SER A 24 -6.68 -6.45 -7.40
C SER A 24 -6.07 -5.14 -6.97
N GLN A 25 -4.93 -4.82 -7.58
CA GLN A 25 -4.27 -3.54 -7.35
C GLN A 25 -5.14 -2.40 -7.88
N MET A 26 -5.84 -2.65 -8.99
CA MET A 26 -6.73 -1.64 -9.56
C MET A 26 -7.87 -1.29 -8.58
N ALA A 27 -8.42 -2.29 -7.92
CA ALA A 27 -9.48 -2.05 -6.95
C ALA A 27 -8.98 -1.20 -5.78
N LEU A 28 -7.78 -1.48 -5.29
CA LEU A 28 -7.22 -0.65 -4.22
C LEU A 28 -6.93 0.76 -4.71
N ALA A 29 -6.38 0.88 -5.90
CA ALA A 29 -6.07 2.19 -6.47
C ALA A 29 -7.35 3.02 -6.57
N HIS A 30 -8.43 2.42 -7.02
CA HIS A 30 -9.70 3.11 -7.13
C HIS A 30 -10.20 3.58 -5.77
N LYS A 31 -10.15 2.69 -4.77
CA LYS A 31 -10.58 3.05 -3.42
C LYS A 31 -9.72 4.15 -2.81
N ALA A 32 -8.44 4.14 -3.10
CA ALA A 32 -7.50 5.11 -2.55
C ALA A 32 -7.42 6.38 -3.40
N ASN A 33 -8.11 6.41 -4.54
CA ASN A 33 -8.03 7.52 -5.49
C ASN A 33 -6.59 7.76 -5.92
N LEU A 34 -5.91 6.67 -6.25
CA LEU A 34 -4.54 6.70 -6.76
C LEU A 34 -4.47 5.93 -8.06
N ASP A 35 -3.43 6.16 -8.83
CA ASP A 35 -3.24 5.46 -10.07
C ASP A 35 -2.83 4.01 -9.81
N ARG A 36 -3.32 3.08 -10.66
CA ARG A 36 -2.97 1.66 -10.52
C ARG A 36 -1.46 1.44 -10.59
N THR A 37 -0.78 2.17 -11.47
CA THR A 37 0.66 2.06 -11.61
C THR A 37 1.37 2.44 -10.31
N TYR A 38 0.81 3.43 -9.61
CA TYR A 38 1.36 3.86 -8.33
C TYR A 38 1.22 2.73 -7.29
N ILE A 39 0.03 2.11 -7.23
CA ILE A 39 -0.19 1.01 -6.29
C ILE A 39 0.73 -0.16 -6.62
N GLY A 40 0.84 -0.51 -7.91
CA GLY A 40 1.72 -1.60 -8.32
C GLY A 40 3.17 -1.36 -7.93
N GLY A 41 3.67 -0.15 -8.18
CA GLY A 41 5.03 0.20 -7.80
C GLY A 41 5.22 0.18 -6.30
N THR A 42 4.19 0.62 -5.55
CA THR A 42 4.22 0.59 -4.10
C THR A 42 4.37 -0.84 -3.59
N GLU A 43 3.56 -1.74 -4.12
CA GLU A 43 3.60 -3.13 -3.64
C GLU A 43 4.90 -3.83 -4.00
N ARG A 44 5.52 -3.44 -5.11
CA ARG A 44 6.82 -4.01 -5.49
C ARG A 44 8.00 -3.39 -4.74
N GLY A 45 7.73 -2.36 -3.94
CA GLY A 45 8.79 -1.70 -3.20
C GLY A 45 9.64 -0.78 -4.04
N GLU A 46 9.06 -0.27 -5.12
CA GLU A 46 9.79 0.58 -6.07
C GLU A 46 9.50 2.08 -5.90
N ARG A 47 8.52 2.40 -5.08
CA ARG A 47 8.15 3.81 -4.90
C ARG A 47 8.46 4.29 -3.51
N ASN A 48 8.99 5.50 -3.45
CA ASN A 48 9.17 6.22 -2.19
C ASN A 48 7.88 7.04 -2.00
N ILE A 49 6.99 6.53 -1.17
CA ILE A 49 5.61 6.95 -1.13
C ILE A 49 5.43 8.23 -0.33
N ALA A 50 4.69 9.18 -0.90
CA ALA A 50 4.38 10.41 -0.20
C ALA A 50 3.49 10.13 1.00
N LEU A 51 3.69 10.89 2.06
CA LEU A 51 2.97 10.71 3.31
C LEU A 51 1.45 10.77 3.10
N LYS A 52 0.98 11.70 2.27
CA LYS A 52 -0.45 11.80 2.00
C LYS A 52 -1.00 10.55 1.33
N ASN A 53 -0.18 9.92 0.48
CA ASN A 53 -0.63 8.72 -0.21
C ASN A 53 -0.62 7.51 0.72
N ILE A 54 0.29 7.50 1.70
CA ILE A 54 0.25 6.48 2.75
C ILE A 54 -1.08 6.57 3.49
N GLU A 55 -1.52 7.78 3.81
CA GLU A 55 -2.79 7.98 4.48
C GLU A 55 -3.95 7.51 3.63
N LYS A 56 -3.93 7.84 2.33
CA LYS A 56 -5.00 7.39 1.42
C LYS A 56 -5.10 5.88 1.37
N ILE A 57 -3.95 5.20 1.35
CA ILE A 57 -3.92 3.75 1.31
C ILE A 57 -4.48 3.18 2.61
N ALA A 58 -4.09 3.75 3.75
CA ALA A 58 -4.60 3.28 5.04
C ALA A 58 -6.11 3.41 5.11
N ILE A 59 -6.64 4.54 4.67
CA ILE A 59 -8.08 4.77 4.67
C ILE A 59 -8.77 3.77 3.75
N ALA A 60 -8.21 3.56 2.56
CA ALA A 60 -8.81 2.63 1.60
C ALA A 60 -8.82 1.20 2.13
N LEU A 61 -7.81 0.83 2.91
CA LEU A 61 -7.71 -0.50 3.51
C LEU A 61 -8.46 -0.60 4.84
N ASP A 62 -8.95 0.54 5.33
CA ASP A 62 -9.65 0.59 6.62
C ASP A 62 -8.74 0.09 7.74
N VAL A 63 -7.52 0.60 7.77
CA VAL A 63 -6.55 0.32 8.82
C VAL A 63 -5.91 1.63 9.27
N LYS A 64 -5.20 1.56 10.39
CA LYS A 64 -4.42 2.71 10.84
C LYS A 64 -3.13 2.80 10.05
N VAL A 65 -2.59 4.00 9.92
CA VAL A 65 -1.32 4.18 9.23
C VAL A 65 -0.25 3.27 9.84
N GLU A 66 -0.23 3.17 11.16
CA GLU A 66 0.77 2.33 11.84
C GLU A 66 0.69 0.86 11.45
N ASP A 67 -0.51 0.39 11.09
CA ASP A 67 -0.67 -1.00 10.66
C ASP A 67 0.08 -1.30 9.38
N LEU A 68 0.35 -0.29 8.58
CA LEU A 68 1.09 -0.47 7.33
C LEU A 68 2.58 -0.74 7.56
N PHE A 69 3.06 -0.53 8.78
CA PHE A 69 4.46 -0.73 9.11
C PHE A 69 4.70 -1.91 10.04
N LYS A 70 3.66 -2.65 10.37
CA LYS A 70 3.80 -3.86 11.19
C LYS A 70 4.23 -5.04 10.32
N GLU A 71 4.89 -5.99 10.94
CA GLU A 71 5.32 -7.19 10.24
C GLU A 71 4.45 -8.39 10.51
#